data_af407803ef3b1fd19c415188f35fab93
#
_entry.id   af407803ef3b1fd19c415188f35fab93
#
_cell.length_a   1.000
_cell.length_b   1.000
_cell.length_c   1.000
_cell.angle_alpha   90.00
_cell.angle_beta   90.00
_cell.angle_gamma   90.00
#
_symmetry.space_group_name_H-M   'P 1'
#
loop_
_entity.id
_entity.type
_entity.pdbx_description
1 polymer ?
#
loop_
_entity_poly.entity_id
_entity_poly.type
_entity_poly.pdbx_seq_one_letter_code
_entity_poly.pdbx_strand_id
1 'polypeptide(L)'
;MKNLIRYCKEKEIINYILIIIASIIISIPLANKNLNIYRDDGIQHICRIIGTEQTLADKQFLPMIMSNLCNNFGYSWNIFYSPLTAYMSVVFRIFNFSHVNCLKLCMFVIVLLSG
;
A
#
# COMPACT_ATOMS: atom_id res chain seq x y z
N MET A 1 24.71 -33.66 -9.46
CA MET A 1 23.51 -32.93 -9.82
C MET A 1 22.69 -32.50 -8.59
N LYS A 2 22.30 -33.39 -7.68
CA LYS A 2 21.52 -33.06 -6.45
C LYS A 2 22.18 -31.99 -5.55
N ASN A 3 23.49 -32.03 -5.36
CA ASN A 3 24.22 -31.08 -4.51
C ASN A 3 24.26 -29.65 -5.11
N LEU A 4 24.32 -29.55 -6.44
CA LEU A 4 24.30 -28.24 -7.13
C LEU A 4 22.92 -27.56 -6.98
N ILE A 5 21.84 -28.36 -7.16
CA ILE A 5 20.47 -27.87 -6.99
C ILE A 5 20.23 -27.43 -5.55
N ARG A 6 20.73 -28.16 -4.57
CA ARG A 6 20.64 -27.81 -3.15
C ARG A 6 21.39 -26.50 -2.84
N TYR A 7 22.58 -26.34 -3.37
CA TYR A 7 23.40 -25.12 -3.20
C TYR A 7 22.73 -23.89 -3.83
N CYS A 8 22.15 -24.03 -5.03
CA CYS A 8 21.39 -22.94 -5.67
C CYS A 8 20.15 -22.56 -4.81
N LYS A 9 19.43 -23.56 -4.30
CA LYS A 9 18.26 -23.32 -3.46
C LYS A 9 18.59 -22.65 -2.13
N GLU A 10 19.70 -23.01 -1.51
CA GLU A 10 20.17 -22.37 -0.28
C GLU A 10 20.56 -20.90 -0.52
N LYS A 11 21.21 -20.58 -1.65
CA LYS A 11 21.52 -19.19 -2.03
C LYS A 11 20.24 -18.35 -2.28
N GLU A 12 19.25 -18.91 -2.95
CA GLU A 12 17.98 -18.22 -3.18
C GLU A 12 17.29 -17.89 -1.85
N ILE A 13 17.24 -18.84 -0.92
CA ILE A 13 16.65 -18.61 0.41
C ILE A 13 17.37 -17.48 1.15
N ILE A 14 18.70 -17.45 1.10
CA ILE A 14 19.50 -16.38 1.72
C ILE A 14 19.16 -15.02 1.11
N ASN A 15 19.02 -14.94 -0.22
CA ASN A 15 18.65 -13.71 -0.89
C ASN A 15 17.25 -13.22 -0.46
N TYR A 16 16.25 -14.09 -0.36
CA TYR A 16 14.93 -13.73 0.14
C TYR A 16 14.97 -13.22 1.59
N ILE A 17 15.76 -13.87 2.45
CA ILE A 17 15.93 -13.42 3.83
C ILE A 17 16.57 -12.03 3.88
N LEU A 18 17.58 -11.76 3.05
CA LEU A 18 18.23 -10.45 2.98
C LEU A 18 17.27 -9.38 2.47
N ILE A 19 16.45 -9.67 1.47
CA ILE A 19 15.41 -8.76 0.97
C ILE A 19 14.40 -8.42 2.08
N ILE A 20 13.92 -9.41 2.82
CA ILE A 20 12.99 -9.21 3.92
C ILE A 20 13.62 -8.33 5.01
N ILE A 21 14.86 -8.63 5.41
CA ILE A 21 15.57 -7.84 6.43
C ILE A 21 15.77 -6.40 5.95
N ALA A 22 16.21 -6.21 4.71
CA ALA A 22 16.40 -4.89 4.13
C ALA A 22 15.07 -4.11 4.08
N SER A 23 13.98 -4.74 3.67
CA SER A 23 12.64 -4.14 3.62
C SER A 23 12.17 -3.72 5.01
N ILE A 24 12.42 -4.53 6.04
CA ILE A 24 12.10 -4.19 7.43
C ILE A 24 12.90 -2.96 7.87
N ILE A 25 14.22 -2.93 7.62
CA ILE A 25 15.10 -1.82 8.01
C ILE A 25 14.66 -0.52 7.34
N ILE A 26 14.39 -0.55 6.04
CA ILE A 26 13.92 0.61 5.27
C ILE A 26 12.56 1.11 5.79
N SER A 27 11.72 0.21 6.28
CA SER A 27 10.37 0.53 6.75
C SER A 27 10.33 0.95 8.24
N ILE A 28 11.42 0.86 8.99
CA ILE A 28 11.46 1.31 10.40
C ILE A 28 10.91 2.74 10.58
N PRO A 29 11.24 3.74 9.74
CA PRO A 29 10.69 5.08 9.89
C PRO A 29 9.15 5.12 9.79
N LEU A 30 8.53 4.21 9.04
CA LEU A 30 7.07 4.14 8.91
C LEU A 30 6.39 3.71 10.22
N ALA A 31 7.10 2.97 11.09
CA ALA A 31 6.57 2.55 12.39
C ALA A 31 6.48 3.71 13.39
N ASN A 32 7.18 4.82 13.14
CA ASN A 32 7.16 5.97 14.02
C ASN A 32 5.75 6.57 14.08
N LYS A 33 5.19 6.71 15.30
CA LYS A 33 3.88 7.34 15.53
C LYS A 33 3.87 8.83 15.19
N ASN A 34 5.04 9.47 15.31
CA ASN A 34 5.22 10.90 15.03
C ASN A 34 5.50 11.19 13.54
N LEU A 35 5.49 10.16 12.69
CA LEU A 35 5.60 10.38 11.25
C LEU A 35 4.41 11.22 10.81
N ASN A 36 4.69 12.46 10.39
CA ASN A 36 3.65 13.40 10.02
C ASN A 36 3.14 13.10 8.60
N ILE A 37 2.35 12.02 8.49
CA ILE A 37 1.70 11.61 7.23
C ILE A 37 0.77 12.71 6.70
N TYR A 38 0.38 13.64 7.57
CA TYR A 38 -0.48 14.78 7.20
C TYR A 38 0.27 15.92 6.48
N ARG A 39 1.58 15.78 6.29
CA ARG A 39 2.35 16.70 5.44
C ARG A 39 2.27 16.27 3.98
N ASP A 40 2.36 17.25 3.09
CA ASP A 40 2.42 17.09 1.65
C ASP A 40 1.30 16.19 1.10
N ASP A 41 1.64 15.19 0.29
CA ASP A 41 0.69 14.31 -0.38
C ASP A 41 0.08 13.22 0.54
N GLY A 42 0.53 13.09 1.77
CA GLY A 42 0.05 12.03 2.68
C GLY A 42 -1.45 12.11 2.95
N ILE A 43 -1.99 13.30 3.17
CA ILE A 43 -3.44 13.52 3.30
C ILE A 43 -4.18 13.07 2.05
N GLN A 44 -3.64 13.40 0.88
CA GLN A 44 -4.25 13.06 -0.40
C GLN A 44 -4.35 11.55 -0.57
N HIS A 45 -3.30 10.80 -0.19
CA HIS A 45 -3.33 9.33 -0.21
C HIS A 45 -4.39 8.76 0.75
N ILE A 46 -4.55 9.34 1.94
CA ILE A 46 -5.60 8.93 2.88
C ILE A 46 -7.00 9.22 2.29
N CYS A 47 -7.21 10.39 1.70
CA CYS A 47 -8.47 10.73 1.04
C CYS A 47 -8.79 9.76 -0.10
N ARG A 48 -7.78 9.32 -0.87
CA ARG A 48 -7.96 8.30 -1.93
C ARG A 48 -8.40 6.95 -1.36
N ILE A 49 -7.81 6.52 -0.26
CA ILE A 49 -8.19 5.25 0.40
C ILE A 49 -9.64 5.35 0.87
N ILE A 50 -10.02 6.43 1.55
CA ILE A 50 -11.39 6.66 2.02
C ILE A 50 -12.37 6.73 0.84
N GLY A 51 -12.06 7.50 -0.18
CA GLY A 51 -12.89 7.61 -1.38
C GLY A 51 -13.06 6.29 -2.10
N THR A 52 -12.00 5.47 -2.19
CA THR A 52 -12.08 4.12 -2.78
C THR A 52 -12.93 3.19 -1.92
N GLU A 53 -12.79 3.21 -0.60
CA GLU A 53 -13.60 2.42 0.33
C GLU A 53 -15.09 2.74 0.19
N GLN A 54 -15.45 4.03 0.10
CA GLN A 54 -16.82 4.49 -0.08
C GLN A 54 -17.41 4.07 -1.43
N THR A 55 -16.68 4.27 -2.51
CA THR A 55 -17.16 3.90 -3.86
C THR A 55 -17.28 2.38 -4.05
N LEU A 56 -16.45 1.59 -3.37
CA LEU A 56 -16.61 0.14 -3.32
C LEU A 56 -17.86 -0.27 -2.51
N ALA A 57 -18.18 0.44 -1.41
CA ALA A 57 -19.41 0.23 -0.67
C ALA A 57 -20.64 0.52 -1.54
N ASP A 58 -20.56 1.50 -2.43
CA ASP A 58 -21.57 1.83 -3.43
C ASP A 58 -21.58 0.87 -4.64
N LYS A 59 -20.83 -0.25 -4.57
CA LYS A 59 -20.70 -1.28 -5.61
C LYS A 59 -20.05 -0.81 -6.91
N GLN A 60 -19.27 0.27 -6.87
CA GLN A 60 -18.50 0.76 -8.01
C GLN A 60 -17.06 0.24 -7.93
N PHE A 61 -16.75 -0.81 -8.69
CA PHE A 61 -15.43 -1.46 -8.63
C PHE A 61 -14.29 -0.66 -9.26
N LEU A 62 -14.57 0.16 -10.25
CA LEU A 62 -13.60 1.03 -10.93
C LEU A 62 -14.14 2.46 -10.97
N PRO A 63 -14.18 3.15 -9.84
CA PRO A 63 -14.68 4.51 -9.82
C PRO A 63 -13.73 5.42 -10.60
N MET A 64 -14.16 5.88 -11.76
CA MET A 64 -13.46 6.92 -12.52
C MET A 64 -13.53 8.26 -11.78
N ILE A 65 -14.67 8.53 -11.13
CA ILE A 65 -14.93 9.73 -10.35
C ILE A 65 -15.31 9.30 -8.94
N MET A 66 -14.60 9.82 -7.96
CA MET A 66 -14.93 9.67 -6.53
C MET A 66 -15.89 10.78 -6.16
N SER A 67 -17.18 10.50 -6.16
CA SER A 67 -18.26 11.48 -5.97
C SER A 67 -18.18 12.22 -4.63
N ASN A 68 -17.65 11.57 -3.61
CA ASN A 68 -17.59 12.10 -2.23
C ASN A 68 -16.43 13.08 -1.99
N LEU A 69 -15.55 13.28 -2.97
CA LEU A 69 -14.46 14.23 -2.87
C LEU A 69 -14.89 15.63 -3.36
N CYS A 70 -14.14 16.65 -2.95
CA CYS A 70 -14.36 18.04 -3.35
C CYS A 70 -15.79 18.54 -3.02
N ASN A 71 -16.25 18.35 -1.77
CA ASN A 71 -17.60 18.75 -1.32
C ASN A 71 -18.73 18.15 -2.18
N ASN A 72 -18.59 16.89 -2.56
CA ASN A 72 -19.53 16.12 -3.41
C ASN A 72 -19.58 16.57 -4.89
N PHE A 73 -18.67 17.42 -5.35
CA PHE A 73 -18.54 17.70 -6.79
C PHE A 73 -17.86 16.55 -7.54
N GLY A 74 -17.18 15.67 -6.81
CA GLY A 74 -16.46 14.56 -7.37
C GLY A 74 -15.04 14.94 -7.84
N TYR A 75 -14.16 13.97 -7.82
CA TYR A 75 -12.80 14.12 -8.32
C TYR A 75 -12.37 12.87 -9.09
N SER A 76 -11.84 13.06 -10.28
CA SER A 76 -11.44 11.99 -11.20
C SER A 76 -10.03 11.45 -10.94
N TRP A 77 -9.71 11.18 -9.69
CA TRP A 77 -8.35 10.80 -9.28
C TRP A 77 -7.82 9.56 -9.99
N ASN A 78 -8.67 8.54 -10.13
CA ASN A 78 -8.26 7.26 -10.71
C ASN A 78 -7.99 7.31 -12.22
N ILE A 79 -8.35 8.41 -12.88
CA ILE A 79 -7.98 8.64 -14.31
C ILE A 79 -6.51 9.04 -14.41
N PHE A 80 -6.01 9.82 -13.44
CA PHE A 80 -4.66 10.40 -13.50
C PHE A 80 -3.62 9.58 -12.73
N TYR A 81 -4.06 8.79 -11.74
CA TYR A 81 -3.17 8.01 -10.86
C TYR A 81 -3.59 6.56 -10.79
N SER A 82 -2.62 5.66 -10.76
CA SER A 82 -2.90 4.23 -10.57
C SER A 82 -3.72 3.98 -9.31
N PRO A 83 -4.87 3.32 -9.40
CA PRO A 83 -5.70 3.02 -8.24
C PRO A 83 -5.17 1.86 -7.38
N LEU A 84 -4.14 1.13 -7.85
CA LEU A 84 -3.64 -0.09 -7.23
C LEU A 84 -3.31 0.09 -5.74
N THR A 85 -2.59 1.17 -5.39
CA THR A 85 -2.20 1.43 -4.01
C THR A 85 -3.40 1.71 -3.09
N ALA A 86 -4.44 2.36 -3.61
CA ALA A 86 -5.67 2.60 -2.87
C ALA A 86 -6.44 1.28 -2.63
N TYR A 87 -6.57 0.43 -3.65
CA TYR A 87 -7.20 -0.89 -3.52
C TYR A 87 -6.44 -1.80 -2.55
N MET A 88 -5.11 -1.87 -2.64
CA MET A 88 -4.29 -2.63 -1.69
C MET A 88 -4.52 -2.13 -0.25
N SER A 89 -4.59 -0.82 -0.06
CA SER A 89 -4.83 -0.24 1.27
C SER A 89 -6.24 -0.57 1.78
N VAL A 90 -7.26 -0.58 0.92
CA VAL A 90 -8.63 -0.96 1.30
C VAL A 90 -8.70 -2.45 1.69
N VAL A 91 -7.94 -3.34 1.03
CA VAL A 91 -7.86 -4.75 1.46
C VAL A 91 -7.39 -4.87 2.91
N PHE A 92 -6.42 -4.05 3.35
CA PHE A 92 -5.97 -4.07 4.74
C PHE A 92 -7.03 -3.54 5.72
N ARG A 93 -8.04 -2.79 5.27
CA ARG A 93 -9.16 -2.35 6.09
C ARG A 93 -10.02 -3.51 6.58
N ILE A 94 -10.03 -4.65 5.88
CA ILE A 94 -10.73 -5.87 6.30
C ILE A 94 -10.24 -6.31 7.70
N PHE A 95 -8.98 -6.01 8.04
CA PHE A 95 -8.39 -6.31 9.35
C PHE A 95 -8.61 -5.20 10.39
N ASN A 96 -9.51 -4.26 10.14
CA ASN A 96 -9.83 -3.14 11.05
C ASN A 96 -8.65 -2.19 11.36
N PHE A 97 -7.64 -2.13 10.50
CA PHE A 97 -6.57 -1.13 10.64
C PHE A 97 -7.08 0.28 10.30
N SER A 98 -6.50 1.30 10.94
CA SER A 98 -6.76 2.70 10.57
C SER A 98 -6.25 2.99 9.14
N HIS A 99 -6.83 3.97 8.44
CA HIS A 99 -6.41 4.36 7.08
C HIS A 99 -4.92 4.69 7.00
N VAL A 100 -4.37 5.33 8.05
CA VAL A 100 -2.94 5.62 8.17
C VAL A 100 -2.11 4.33 8.22
N ASN A 101 -2.53 3.35 9.01
CA ASN A 101 -1.83 2.07 9.12
C ASN A 101 -1.95 1.26 7.82
N CYS A 102 -3.09 1.31 7.13
CA CYS A 102 -3.26 0.69 5.82
C CYS A 102 -2.29 1.29 4.79
N LEU A 103 -2.12 2.62 4.79
CA LEU A 103 -1.15 3.28 3.92
C LEU A 103 0.29 2.84 4.24
N LYS A 104 0.67 2.80 5.52
CA LYS A 104 1.99 2.33 5.96
C LYS A 104 2.25 0.87 5.55
N LEU A 105 1.28 -0.01 5.75
CA LEU A 105 1.36 -1.41 5.34
C LEU A 105 1.49 -1.54 3.81
N CYS A 106 0.74 -0.75 3.07
CA CYS A 106 0.85 -0.72 1.61
C CYS A 106 2.26 -0.32 1.17
N MET A 107 2.84 0.73 1.76
CA MET A 107 4.21 1.15 1.51
C MET A 107 5.23 0.03 1.83
N PHE A 108 5.08 -0.63 2.98
CA PHE A 108 5.92 -1.76 3.34
C PHE A 108 5.86 -2.90 2.33
N VAL A 109 4.66 -3.28 1.90
CA VAL A 109 4.46 -4.34 0.89
C VAL A 109 5.09 -3.95 -0.44
N ILE A 110 4.97 -2.68 -0.87
CA ILE A 110 5.59 -2.20 -2.11
C ILE A 110 7.11 -2.30 -2.01
N VAL A 111 7.72 -1.89 -0.90
CA VAL A 111 9.17 -2.01 -0.67
C VAL A 111 9.60 -3.48 -0.70
N LEU A 112 8.84 -4.37 -0.08
CA LEU A 112 9.12 -5.81 -0.06
C LEU A 112 9.05 -6.43 -1.46
N LEU A 113 8.09 -6.01 -2.28
CA LEU A 113 7.90 -6.53 -3.64
C LEU A 113 8.88 -5.92 -4.66
N SER A 114 9.51 -4.80 -4.34
CA SER A 114 10.48 -4.14 -5.22
C SER A 114 11.90 -4.70 -5.09
N GLY A 115 12.21 -5.49 -4.07
CA GLY A 115 13.50 -6.17 -3.85
C GLY A 115 13.52 -7.54 -4.42
#